data_89ae7c07ba3633a5f8bba534b9a2d2d7
#
_entry.id   89ae7c07ba3633a5f8bba534b9a2d2d7
#
_cell.length_a   1.000
_cell.length_b   1.000
_cell.length_c   1.000
_cell.angle_alpha   90.00
_cell.angle_beta   90.00
_cell.angle_gamma   90.00
#
_symmetry.space_group_name_H-M   'P 1'
#
loop_
_entity.id
_entity.type
_entity.pdbx_description
1 polymer ?
#
loop_
_entity_poly.entity_id
_entity_poly.type
_entity_poly.pdbx_seq_one_letter_code
_entity_poly.pdbx_strand_id
1 'polypeptide(L)'
;MLKAVIFDLDGTLYDYDAAHAVAWEALSAFVESRLGIAPERFAALHAEADGTLRRRCGGGSAIHNRLLRYQVLLEAAGKPIALAPAMAEVYWTTLLDNAIPLPGAMDALARLRAAGLRVGIGTNMTADWQFAKLERLGLTPLIDFMVTSEEAGAEKPEARLFELCAEKAGCAPGECAFVGDSLKGDALGARDAGMRAVWLCRKSGATQAPEGVAVIRSLNELPKSLSPL
;
A
#
# COMPACT_ATOMS: atom_id res chain seq x y z
N MET A 1 9.09 17.14 19.49
CA MET A 1 8.87 17.87 18.21
C MET A 1 8.83 16.84 17.10
N LEU A 2 7.98 17.01 16.08
CA LEU A 2 7.91 16.09 14.93
C LEU A 2 9.22 16.16 14.12
N LYS A 3 9.74 14.99 13.72
CA LYS A 3 10.99 14.85 12.95
C LYS A 3 10.79 14.09 11.64
N ALA A 4 9.80 13.21 11.58
CA ALA A 4 9.52 12.42 10.39
C ALA A 4 8.02 12.26 10.14
N VAL A 5 7.64 12.15 8.85
CA VAL A 5 6.30 11.75 8.43
C VAL A 5 6.42 10.55 7.52
N ILE A 6 5.74 9.49 7.87
CA ILE A 6 5.73 8.22 7.15
C ILE A 6 4.35 8.07 6.49
N PHE A 7 4.33 7.64 5.25
CA PHE A 7 3.11 7.43 4.49
C PHE A 7 2.94 5.96 4.14
N ASP A 8 1.73 5.47 4.20
CA ASP A 8 1.37 4.34 3.36
C ASP A 8 1.40 4.77 1.88
N LEU A 9 1.45 3.80 0.96
CA LEU A 9 1.55 4.08 -0.46
C LEU A 9 0.22 3.83 -1.18
N ASP A 10 -0.28 2.59 -1.11
CA ASP A 10 -1.45 2.12 -1.87
C ASP A 10 -2.75 2.70 -1.29
N GLY A 11 -3.50 3.54 -2.05
CA GLY A 11 -4.70 4.22 -1.54
C GLY A 11 -4.43 5.52 -0.80
N THR A 12 -3.16 5.80 -0.46
CA THR A 12 -2.73 6.98 0.30
C THR A 12 -2.04 8.03 -0.55
N LEU A 13 -1.01 7.67 -1.32
CA LEU A 13 -0.29 8.61 -2.19
C LEU A 13 -0.77 8.56 -3.64
N TYR A 14 -1.43 7.49 -4.06
CA TYR A 14 -2.04 7.36 -5.37
C TYR A 14 -3.37 6.61 -5.29
N ASP A 15 -4.19 6.68 -6.34
CA ASP A 15 -5.48 5.99 -6.39
C ASP A 15 -5.28 4.52 -6.80
N TYR A 16 -5.00 3.68 -5.79
CA TYR A 16 -4.81 2.24 -6.00
C TYR A 16 -6.07 1.58 -6.57
N ASP A 17 -7.25 1.91 -6.06
CA ASP A 17 -8.49 1.24 -6.47
C ASP A 17 -8.78 1.48 -7.96
N ALA A 18 -8.57 2.70 -8.45
CA ALA A 18 -8.74 3.03 -9.85
C ALA A 18 -7.74 2.28 -10.75
N ALA A 19 -6.46 2.30 -10.39
CA ALA A 19 -5.42 1.59 -11.14
C ALA A 19 -5.62 0.07 -11.12
N HIS A 20 -6.01 -0.48 -9.96
CA HIS A 20 -6.32 -1.90 -9.79
C HIS A 20 -7.51 -2.33 -10.65
N ALA A 21 -8.57 -1.53 -10.73
CA ALA A 21 -9.75 -1.87 -11.52
C ALA A 21 -9.39 -2.06 -13.02
N VAL A 22 -8.59 -1.15 -13.58
CA VAL A 22 -8.11 -1.25 -14.96
C VAL A 22 -7.20 -2.47 -15.15
N ALA A 23 -6.28 -2.70 -14.22
CA ALA A 23 -5.38 -3.86 -14.27
C ALA A 23 -6.13 -5.19 -14.14
N TRP A 24 -7.18 -5.23 -13.31
CA TRP A 24 -8.04 -6.41 -13.16
C TRP A 24 -8.82 -6.73 -14.44
N GLU A 25 -9.37 -5.71 -15.08
CA GLU A 25 -10.08 -5.88 -16.36
C GLU A 25 -9.15 -6.41 -17.45
N ALA A 26 -7.97 -5.81 -17.62
CA ALA A 26 -6.97 -6.27 -18.58
C ALA A 26 -6.51 -7.71 -18.33
N LEU A 27 -6.26 -8.06 -17.06
CA LEU A 27 -5.90 -9.43 -16.68
C LEU A 27 -7.05 -10.41 -16.92
N SER A 28 -8.29 -10.03 -16.62
CA SER A 28 -9.47 -10.87 -16.85
C SER A 28 -9.65 -11.18 -18.35
N ALA A 29 -9.50 -10.18 -19.20
CA ALA A 29 -9.55 -10.34 -20.66
C ALA A 29 -8.40 -11.23 -21.17
N PHE A 30 -7.19 -11.07 -20.64
CA PHE A 30 -6.05 -11.94 -20.95
C PHE A 30 -6.34 -13.41 -20.59
N VAL A 31 -6.87 -13.65 -19.38
CA VAL A 31 -7.20 -15.00 -18.89
C VAL A 31 -8.30 -15.65 -19.72
N GLU A 32 -9.35 -14.91 -20.06
CA GLU A 32 -10.42 -15.39 -20.92
C GLU A 32 -9.87 -15.78 -22.32
N SER A 33 -9.12 -14.89 -22.95
CA SER A 33 -8.55 -15.10 -24.28
C SER A 33 -7.55 -16.25 -24.34
N ARG A 34 -6.67 -16.37 -23.35
CA ARG A 34 -5.54 -17.31 -23.38
C ARG A 34 -5.85 -18.66 -22.75
N LEU A 35 -6.78 -18.71 -21.82
CA LEU A 35 -7.09 -19.89 -21.01
C LEU A 35 -8.52 -20.40 -21.19
N GLY A 36 -9.41 -19.60 -21.82
CA GLY A 36 -10.83 -19.92 -21.94
C GLY A 36 -11.56 -19.95 -20.59
N ILE A 37 -11.09 -19.19 -19.61
CA ILE A 37 -11.72 -19.08 -18.29
C ILE A 37 -12.55 -17.80 -18.27
N ALA A 38 -13.86 -17.94 -18.12
CA ALA A 38 -14.78 -16.81 -18.05
C ALA A 38 -14.48 -15.91 -16.83
N PRO A 39 -14.76 -14.58 -16.90
CA PRO A 39 -14.44 -13.60 -15.87
C PRO A 39 -14.91 -13.98 -14.46
N GLU A 40 -16.14 -14.51 -14.34
CA GLU A 40 -16.72 -14.90 -13.04
C GLU A 40 -15.98 -16.10 -12.44
N ARG A 41 -15.59 -17.07 -13.28
CA ARG A 41 -14.80 -18.22 -12.83
C ARG A 41 -13.37 -17.81 -12.46
N PHE A 42 -12.78 -16.87 -13.23
CA PHE A 42 -11.47 -16.29 -12.89
C PHE A 42 -11.50 -15.60 -11.53
N ALA A 43 -12.52 -14.76 -11.25
CA ALA A 43 -12.67 -14.10 -9.96
C ALA A 43 -12.78 -15.10 -8.79
N ALA A 44 -13.56 -16.18 -8.98
CA ALA A 44 -13.66 -17.24 -7.97
C ALA A 44 -12.32 -17.94 -7.73
N LEU A 45 -11.62 -18.35 -8.78
CA LEU A 45 -10.29 -18.99 -8.69
C LEU A 45 -9.26 -18.08 -8.04
N HIS A 46 -9.31 -16.76 -8.33
CA HIS A 46 -8.41 -15.79 -7.72
C HIS A 46 -8.65 -15.67 -6.22
N ALA A 47 -9.93 -15.63 -5.77
CA ALA A 47 -10.27 -15.61 -4.35
C ALA A 47 -9.86 -16.92 -3.65
N GLU A 48 -10.06 -18.08 -4.28
CA GLU A 48 -9.62 -19.39 -3.78
C GLU A 48 -8.08 -19.45 -3.62
N ALA A 49 -7.33 -18.91 -4.59
CA ALA A 49 -5.87 -18.84 -4.55
C ALA A 49 -5.36 -17.92 -3.44
N ASP A 50 -5.99 -16.72 -3.26
CA ASP A 50 -5.69 -15.81 -2.15
C ASP A 50 -5.88 -16.49 -0.80
N GLY A 51 -7.04 -17.13 -0.58
CA GLY A 51 -7.31 -17.87 0.64
C GLY A 51 -6.32 -19.02 0.88
N THR A 52 -5.89 -19.69 -0.18
CA THR A 52 -4.89 -20.77 -0.11
C THR A 52 -3.52 -20.24 0.30
N LEU A 53 -3.06 -19.14 -0.29
CA LEU A 53 -1.80 -18.51 0.11
C LEU A 53 -1.83 -18.02 1.56
N ARG A 54 -2.91 -17.38 2.00
CA ARG A 54 -3.05 -16.95 3.40
C ARG A 54 -2.94 -18.13 4.37
N ARG A 55 -3.54 -19.27 4.07
CA ARG A 55 -3.41 -20.49 4.89
C ARG A 55 -2.01 -21.08 4.88
N ARG A 56 -1.33 -21.08 3.72
CA ARG A 56 0.01 -21.69 3.57
C ARG A 56 1.11 -20.81 4.14
N CYS A 57 1.03 -19.50 3.92
CA CYS A 57 2.09 -18.57 4.28
C CYS A 57 1.89 -17.91 5.66
N GLY A 58 0.74 -18.11 6.30
CA GLY A 58 0.45 -17.60 7.65
C GLY A 58 0.41 -16.07 7.79
N GLY A 59 0.39 -15.32 6.69
CA GLY A 59 0.58 -13.89 6.65
C GLY A 59 1.98 -13.51 6.10
N GLY A 60 2.30 -12.22 6.12
CA GLY A 60 3.55 -11.69 5.58
C GLY A 60 3.52 -11.43 4.07
N SER A 61 4.62 -10.88 3.54
CA SER A 61 4.70 -10.34 2.17
C SER A 61 4.36 -11.34 1.07
N ALA A 62 4.55 -12.64 1.31
CA ALA A 62 4.24 -13.70 0.33
C ALA A 62 2.78 -13.72 -0.13
N ILE A 63 1.82 -13.29 0.72
CA ILE A 63 0.40 -13.20 0.34
C ILE A 63 0.13 -12.10 -0.70
N HIS A 64 1.02 -11.13 -0.83
CA HIS A 64 0.94 -10.07 -1.82
C HIS A 64 1.63 -10.44 -3.14
N ASN A 65 2.39 -11.54 -3.17
CA ASN A 65 3.08 -11.99 -4.38
C ASN A 65 2.10 -12.52 -5.43
N ARG A 66 1.85 -11.73 -6.46
CA ARG A 66 0.89 -12.08 -7.50
C ARG A 66 1.36 -13.25 -8.36
N LEU A 67 2.66 -13.41 -8.54
CA LEU A 67 3.19 -14.57 -9.28
C LEU A 67 2.83 -15.87 -8.57
N LEU A 68 3.02 -15.95 -7.26
CA LEU A 68 2.59 -17.11 -6.45
C LEU A 68 1.07 -17.31 -6.51
N ARG A 69 0.30 -16.22 -6.44
CA ARG A 69 -1.17 -16.30 -6.52
C ARG A 69 -1.62 -16.85 -7.87
N TYR A 70 -1.02 -16.42 -8.97
CA TYR A 70 -1.38 -16.93 -10.30
C TYR A 70 -0.89 -18.35 -10.52
N GLN A 71 0.26 -18.75 -9.96
CA GLN A 71 0.68 -20.14 -9.94
C GLN A 71 -0.38 -21.03 -9.26
N VAL A 72 -0.78 -20.69 -8.03
CA VAL A 72 -1.79 -21.45 -7.27
C VAL A 72 -3.14 -21.49 -8.00
N LEU A 73 -3.53 -20.38 -8.63
CA LEU A 73 -4.75 -20.30 -9.44
C LEU A 73 -4.69 -21.25 -10.65
N LEU A 74 -3.58 -21.25 -11.40
CA LEU A 74 -3.40 -22.11 -12.57
C LEU A 74 -3.36 -23.57 -12.21
N GLU A 75 -2.70 -23.94 -11.10
CA GLU A 75 -2.70 -25.29 -10.55
C GLU A 75 -4.13 -25.75 -10.24
N ALA A 76 -4.90 -24.93 -9.53
CA ALA A 76 -6.30 -25.24 -9.20
C ALA A 76 -7.21 -25.33 -10.43
N ALA A 77 -6.91 -24.57 -11.48
CA ALA A 77 -7.65 -24.60 -12.73
C ALA A 77 -7.21 -25.70 -13.70
N GLY A 78 -6.18 -26.49 -13.38
CA GLY A 78 -5.59 -27.49 -14.30
C GLY A 78 -5.00 -26.85 -15.56
N LYS A 79 -4.46 -25.63 -15.44
CA LYS A 79 -3.87 -24.87 -16.56
C LYS A 79 -2.34 -24.81 -16.44
N PRO A 80 -1.61 -24.57 -17.55
CA PRO A 80 -0.14 -24.51 -17.51
C PRO A 80 0.38 -23.39 -16.62
N ILE A 81 1.15 -23.72 -15.59
CA ILE A 81 1.76 -22.75 -14.67
C ILE A 81 2.73 -21.77 -15.35
N ALA A 82 3.28 -22.15 -16.51
CA ALA A 82 4.13 -21.30 -17.33
C ALA A 82 3.49 -19.97 -17.75
N LEU A 83 2.16 -19.82 -17.61
CA LEU A 83 1.44 -18.57 -17.87
C LEU A 83 1.40 -17.60 -16.68
N ALA A 84 1.80 -18.03 -15.48
CA ALA A 84 1.79 -17.16 -14.30
C ALA A 84 2.65 -15.88 -14.47
N PRO A 85 3.87 -15.94 -15.05
CA PRO A 85 4.65 -14.72 -15.32
C PRO A 85 3.93 -13.74 -16.26
N ALA A 86 3.33 -14.23 -17.34
CA ALA A 86 2.60 -13.38 -18.29
C ALA A 86 1.37 -12.73 -17.64
N MET A 87 0.65 -13.45 -16.79
CA MET A 87 -0.44 -12.90 -16.00
C MET A 87 0.03 -11.80 -15.06
N ALA A 88 1.17 -12.00 -14.39
CA ALA A 88 1.76 -11.02 -13.49
C ALA A 88 2.22 -9.77 -14.26
N GLU A 89 2.83 -9.94 -15.41
CA GLU A 89 3.26 -8.86 -16.29
C GLU A 89 2.07 -8.01 -16.77
N VAL A 90 1.02 -8.63 -17.29
CA VAL A 90 -0.20 -7.90 -17.72
C VAL A 90 -0.77 -7.08 -16.56
N TYR A 91 -0.90 -7.69 -15.39
CA TYR A 91 -1.44 -6.98 -14.23
C TYR A 91 -0.58 -5.80 -13.81
N TRP A 92 0.73 -6.03 -13.60
CA TRP A 92 1.62 -5.00 -13.06
C TRP A 92 1.90 -3.87 -14.04
N THR A 93 2.11 -4.19 -15.33
CA THR A 93 2.28 -3.16 -16.36
C THR A 93 1.05 -2.27 -16.44
N THR A 94 -0.14 -2.87 -16.49
CA THR A 94 -1.39 -2.10 -16.57
C THR A 94 -1.62 -1.27 -15.30
N LEU A 95 -1.34 -1.82 -14.11
CA LEU A 95 -1.47 -1.08 -12.85
C LEU A 95 -0.53 0.13 -12.82
N LEU A 96 0.74 -0.07 -13.15
CA LEU A 96 1.74 0.99 -13.14
C LEU A 96 1.41 2.09 -14.17
N ASP A 97 0.96 1.70 -15.36
CA ASP A 97 0.58 2.67 -16.41
C ASP A 97 -0.64 3.52 -16.04
N ASN A 98 -1.49 3.04 -15.15
CA ASN A 98 -2.68 3.73 -14.67
C ASN A 98 -2.54 4.29 -13.24
N ALA A 99 -1.37 4.16 -12.62
CA ALA A 99 -1.11 4.74 -11.31
C ALA A 99 -0.96 6.27 -11.41
N ILE A 100 -1.87 6.99 -10.76
CA ILE A 100 -1.91 8.46 -10.76
C ILE A 100 -1.85 8.96 -9.33
N PRO A 101 -0.91 9.89 -8.99
CA PRO A 101 -0.84 10.48 -7.65
C PRO A 101 -2.17 11.09 -7.23
N LEU A 102 -2.55 10.93 -5.96
CA LEU A 102 -3.71 11.63 -5.41
C LEU A 102 -3.48 13.14 -5.39
N PRO A 103 -4.55 13.93 -5.54
CA PRO A 103 -4.46 15.39 -5.43
C PRO A 103 -3.78 15.84 -4.14
N GLY A 104 -2.74 16.65 -4.26
CA GLY A 104 -1.96 17.16 -3.14
C GLY A 104 -0.84 16.24 -2.64
N ALA A 105 -0.68 15.02 -3.16
CA ALA A 105 0.37 14.10 -2.72
C ALA A 105 1.78 14.70 -2.91
N MET A 106 2.12 15.09 -4.13
CA MET A 106 3.43 15.69 -4.46
C MET A 106 3.71 16.94 -3.62
N ASP A 107 2.72 17.83 -3.53
CA ASP A 107 2.84 19.08 -2.77
C ASP A 107 2.99 18.85 -1.27
N ALA A 108 2.29 17.87 -0.70
CA ALA A 108 2.41 17.53 0.72
C ALA A 108 3.81 17.03 1.02
N LEU A 109 4.34 16.07 0.24
CA LEU A 109 5.69 15.54 0.40
C LEU A 109 6.75 16.63 0.26
N ALA A 110 6.65 17.48 -0.77
CA ALA A 110 7.58 18.59 -1.00
C ALA A 110 7.58 19.61 0.16
N ARG A 111 6.41 19.98 0.67
CA ARG A 111 6.28 20.90 1.82
C ARG A 111 6.87 20.32 3.10
N LEU A 112 6.66 19.03 3.38
CA LEU A 112 7.23 18.39 4.56
C LEU A 112 8.76 18.37 4.51
N ARG A 113 9.34 18.05 3.36
CA ARG A 113 10.79 18.11 3.15
C ARG A 113 11.34 19.53 3.29
N ALA A 114 10.66 20.53 2.70
CA ALA A 114 11.03 21.94 2.84
C ALA A 114 10.98 22.43 4.30
N ALA A 115 10.13 21.82 5.13
CA ALA A 115 10.08 22.05 6.57
C ALA A 115 11.17 21.29 7.36
N GLY A 116 12.07 20.58 6.69
CA GLY A 116 13.17 19.84 7.31
C GLY A 116 12.75 18.49 7.92
N LEU A 117 11.55 18.00 7.62
CA LEU A 117 11.10 16.70 8.08
C LEU A 117 11.60 15.59 7.15
N ARG A 118 11.97 14.46 7.72
CA ARG A 118 12.23 13.25 6.95
C ARG A 118 10.90 12.66 6.46
N VAL A 119 10.89 12.20 5.22
CA VAL A 119 9.71 11.61 4.59
C VAL A 119 9.99 10.15 4.25
N GLY A 120 9.18 9.25 4.80
CA GLY A 120 9.31 7.80 4.60
C GLY A 120 8.05 7.15 4.05
N ILE A 121 8.20 5.91 3.59
CA ILE A 121 7.09 5.01 3.24
C ILE A 121 7.08 3.84 4.21
N GLY A 122 5.87 3.44 4.69
CA GLY A 122 5.64 2.24 5.48
C GLY A 122 4.46 1.45 4.90
N THR A 123 4.71 0.32 4.23
CA THR A 123 3.73 -0.29 3.34
C THR A 123 3.72 -1.82 3.41
N ASN A 124 2.53 -2.43 3.25
CA ASN A 124 2.38 -3.88 3.17
C ASN A 124 2.55 -4.36 1.74
N MET A 125 3.76 -4.74 1.35
CA MET A 125 4.06 -5.27 0.00
C MET A 125 5.50 -5.76 -0.09
N THR A 126 5.87 -6.35 -1.24
CA THR A 126 7.27 -6.62 -1.61
C THR A 126 7.96 -5.36 -2.11
N ALA A 127 9.27 -5.27 -1.89
CA ALA A 127 10.04 -4.06 -2.14
C ALA A 127 10.09 -3.70 -3.63
N ASP A 128 10.24 -4.71 -4.51
CA ASP A 128 10.36 -4.54 -5.96
C ASP A 128 9.18 -3.74 -6.55
N TRP A 129 7.96 -4.12 -6.20
CA TRP A 129 6.76 -3.43 -6.71
C TRP A 129 6.53 -2.06 -6.08
N GLN A 130 6.91 -1.87 -4.82
CA GLN A 130 6.79 -0.55 -4.20
C GLN A 130 7.82 0.44 -4.78
N PHE A 131 9.03 0.02 -5.09
CA PHE A 131 9.99 0.85 -5.82
C PHE A 131 9.50 1.18 -7.23
N ALA A 132 8.97 0.19 -7.98
CA ALA A 132 8.40 0.44 -9.31
C ALA A 132 7.25 1.46 -9.27
N LYS A 133 6.37 1.40 -8.25
CA LYS A 133 5.31 2.39 -8.06
C LYS A 133 5.85 3.78 -7.74
N LEU A 134 6.81 3.90 -6.82
CA LEU A 134 7.44 5.18 -6.49
C LEU A 134 8.09 5.84 -7.72
N GLU A 135 8.77 5.05 -8.53
CA GLU A 135 9.39 5.53 -9.78
C GLU A 135 8.32 5.99 -10.78
N ARG A 136 7.31 5.16 -11.03
CA ARG A 136 6.23 5.47 -11.97
C ARG A 136 5.43 6.72 -11.58
N LEU A 137 5.23 6.93 -10.27
CA LEU A 137 4.55 8.08 -9.70
C LEU A 137 5.44 9.34 -9.63
N GLY A 138 6.73 9.23 -9.90
CA GLY A 138 7.69 10.33 -9.77
C GLY A 138 7.94 10.74 -8.31
N LEU A 139 7.66 9.85 -7.35
CA LEU A 139 7.78 10.14 -5.92
C LEU A 139 9.18 9.87 -5.36
N THR A 140 10.00 9.06 -6.02
CA THR A 140 11.33 8.64 -5.54
C THR A 140 12.21 9.78 -5.01
N PRO A 141 12.31 10.97 -5.68
CA PRO A 141 13.13 12.06 -5.18
C PRO A 141 12.63 12.71 -3.88
N LEU A 142 11.37 12.43 -3.50
CA LEU A 142 10.72 13.02 -2.33
C LEU A 142 10.75 12.11 -1.10
N ILE A 143 11.26 10.87 -1.25
CA ILE A 143 11.26 9.85 -0.20
C ILE A 143 12.70 9.63 0.29
N ASP A 144 12.90 9.71 1.61
CA ASP A 144 14.21 9.50 2.25
C ASP A 144 14.48 8.04 2.61
N PHE A 145 13.41 7.27 2.88
CA PHE A 145 13.50 5.83 3.20
C PHE A 145 12.16 5.12 2.95
N MET A 146 12.22 3.80 2.82
CA MET A 146 11.04 2.95 2.73
C MET A 146 11.21 1.74 3.66
N VAL A 147 10.10 1.32 4.26
CA VAL A 147 9.93 0.04 4.97
C VAL A 147 8.78 -0.71 4.32
N THR A 148 9.05 -1.92 3.89
CA THR A 148 8.04 -2.84 3.38
C THR A 148 7.74 -3.94 4.41
N SER A 149 6.57 -4.57 4.32
CA SER A 149 6.30 -5.75 5.16
C SER A 149 7.25 -6.90 4.87
N GLU A 150 7.82 -6.96 3.67
CA GLU A 150 8.87 -7.92 3.33
C GLU A 150 10.14 -7.69 4.15
N GLU A 151 10.60 -6.44 4.27
CA GLU A 151 11.77 -6.09 5.08
C GLU A 151 11.51 -6.22 6.57
N ALA A 152 10.34 -5.77 7.03
CA ALA A 152 9.97 -5.81 8.45
C ALA A 152 9.74 -7.22 8.97
N GLY A 153 9.42 -8.17 8.06
CA GLY A 153 8.93 -9.52 8.43
C GLY A 153 7.57 -9.50 9.13
N ALA A 154 6.84 -8.38 9.03
CA ALA A 154 5.57 -8.14 9.69
C ALA A 154 4.71 -7.17 8.85
N GLU A 155 3.40 -7.33 8.92
CA GLU A 155 2.44 -6.46 8.23
C GLU A 155 1.77 -5.48 9.19
N LYS A 156 1.37 -4.33 8.71
CA LYS A 156 0.47 -3.44 9.45
C LYS A 156 -0.84 -4.18 9.76
N PRO A 157 -1.36 -4.12 11.00
CA PRO A 157 -1.02 -3.18 12.08
C PRO A 157 0.06 -3.65 13.07
N GLU A 158 0.86 -4.67 12.77
CA GLU A 158 1.89 -5.14 13.71
C GLU A 158 2.92 -4.06 14.00
N ALA A 159 3.29 -3.89 15.29
CA ALA A 159 4.17 -2.84 15.77
C ALA A 159 5.54 -2.82 15.07
N ARG A 160 6.05 -4.01 14.69
CA ARG A 160 7.39 -4.16 14.11
C ARG A 160 7.64 -3.30 12.87
N LEU A 161 6.64 -3.13 11.99
CA LEU A 161 6.77 -2.29 10.80
C LEU A 161 6.94 -0.81 11.19
N PHE A 162 6.14 -0.33 12.14
CA PHE A 162 6.20 1.06 12.61
C PHE A 162 7.49 1.35 13.38
N GLU A 163 7.94 0.40 14.20
CA GLU A 163 9.23 0.49 14.91
C GLU A 163 10.39 0.62 13.93
N LEU A 164 10.42 -0.19 12.87
CA LEU A 164 11.45 -0.12 11.84
C LEU A 164 11.37 1.21 11.06
N CYS A 165 10.16 1.76 10.86
CA CYS A 165 10.00 3.10 10.29
C CYS A 165 10.65 4.18 11.18
N ALA A 166 10.44 4.13 12.48
CA ALA A 166 11.05 5.08 13.43
C ALA A 166 12.58 4.91 13.50
N GLU A 167 13.06 3.67 13.50
CA GLU A 167 14.49 3.35 13.44
C GLU A 167 15.15 3.97 12.19
N LYS A 168 14.60 3.74 11.00
CA LYS A 168 15.09 4.33 9.75
C LYS A 168 14.94 5.85 9.70
N ALA A 169 13.91 6.38 10.35
CA ALA A 169 13.76 7.83 10.53
C ALA A 169 14.80 8.42 11.49
N GLY A 170 15.49 7.61 12.28
CA GLY A 170 16.48 8.07 13.27
C GLY A 170 15.86 8.86 14.42
N CYS A 171 14.62 8.56 14.83
CA CYS A 171 13.92 9.26 15.89
C CYS A 171 12.94 8.34 16.65
N ALA A 172 12.48 8.79 17.81
CA ALA A 172 11.53 8.02 18.61
C ALA A 172 10.14 7.97 17.91
N PRO A 173 9.32 6.91 18.14
CA PRO A 173 7.97 6.83 17.59
C PRO A 173 7.12 8.08 17.83
N GLY A 174 7.14 8.67 19.03
CA GLY A 174 6.43 9.91 19.37
C GLY A 174 6.90 11.17 18.61
N GLU A 175 8.03 11.09 17.90
CA GLU A 175 8.55 12.12 17.01
C GLU A 175 8.22 11.83 15.54
N CYS A 176 7.49 10.74 15.27
CA CYS A 176 7.00 10.34 13.95
C CYS A 176 5.49 10.57 13.83
N ALA A 177 5.04 10.89 12.62
CA ALA A 177 3.65 10.77 12.25
C ALA A 177 3.52 9.69 11.17
N PHE A 178 2.43 8.94 11.19
CA PHE A 178 2.07 7.98 10.14
C PHE A 178 0.75 8.38 9.50
N VAL A 179 0.72 8.41 8.19
CA VAL A 179 -0.44 8.83 7.37
C VAL A 179 -0.85 7.67 6.48
N GLY A 180 -2.09 7.22 6.57
CA GLY A 180 -2.59 6.14 5.72
C GLY A 180 -4.11 6.13 5.60
N ASP A 181 -4.62 5.38 4.61
CA ASP A 181 -6.06 5.31 4.31
C ASP A 181 -6.77 4.18 5.08
N SER A 182 -6.03 3.20 5.59
CA SER A 182 -6.58 2.11 6.39
C SER A 182 -6.71 2.50 7.86
N LEU A 183 -7.95 2.63 8.35
CA LEU A 183 -8.16 2.90 9.78
C LEU A 183 -7.46 1.87 10.67
N LYS A 184 -7.67 0.57 10.38
CA LYS A 184 -7.13 -0.52 11.21
C LYS A 184 -5.62 -0.73 10.97
N GLY A 185 -5.22 -0.79 9.70
CA GLY A 185 -3.85 -1.09 9.32
C GLY A 185 -2.89 0.04 9.67
N ASP A 186 -3.24 1.27 9.27
CA ASP A 186 -2.34 2.41 9.37
C ASP A 186 -2.56 3.21 10.65
N ALA A 187 -3.75 3.81 10.80
CA ALA A 187 -3.98 4.79 11.85
C ALA A 187 -3.95 4.17 13.26
N LEU A 188 -4.70 3.09 13.49
CA LEU A 188 -4.70 2.41 14.79
C LEU A 188 -3.36 1.71 15.05
N GLY A 189 -2.77 1.07 14.05
CA GLY A 189 -1.44 0.44 14.19
C GLY A 189 -0.36 1.47 14.56
N ALA A 190 -0.33 2.61 13.90
CA ALA A 190 0.62 3.69 14.20
C ALA A 190 0.41 4.29 15.60
N ARG A 191 -0.85 4.55 15.97
CA ARG A 191 -1.19 5.03 17.33
C ARG A 191 -0.70 4.06 18.40
N ASP A 192 -0.98 2.77 18.21
CA ASP A 192 -0.64 1.73 19.19
C ASP A 192 0.89 1.50 19.26
N ALA A 193 1.62 1.84 18.18
CA ALA A 193 3.08 1.92 18.16
C ALA A 193 3.64 3.24 18.71
N GLY A 194 2.81 4.15 19.25
CA GLY A 194 3.21 5.41 19.86
C GLY A 194 3.52 6.54 18.89
N MET A 195 3.14 6.43 17.63
CA MET A 195 3.25 7.50 16.63
C MET A 195 2.02 8.41 16.63
N ARG A 196 2.16 9.62 16.06
CA ARG A 196 1.00 10.45 15.72
C ARG A 196 0.29 9.82 14.54
N ALA A 197 -0.97 9.44 14.72
CA ALA A 197 -1.75 8.76 13.71
C ALA A 197 -2.61 9.74 12.92
N VAL A 198 -2.53 9.68 11.59
CA VAL A 198 -3.36 10.47 10.67
C VAL A 198 -4.08 9.52 9.71
N TRP A 199 -5.39 9.51 9.79
CA TRP A 199 -6.22 8.71 8.91
C TRP A 199 -6.72 9.53 7.72
N LEU A 200 -6.31 9.16 6.51
CA LEU A 200 -6.83 9.71 5.26
C LEU A 200 -8.15 9.03 4.90
N CYS A 201 -9.26 9.57 5.38
CA CYS A 201 -10.59 9.04 5.11
C CYS A 201 -11.25 9.76 3.94
N ARG A 202 -11.07 9.26 2.71
CA ARG A 202 -11.63 9.88 1.49
C ARG A 202 -13.14 9.66 1.31
N LYS A 203 -13.75 8.74 2.06
CA LYS A 203 -15.19 8.45 1.97
C LYS A 203 -16.01 9.62 2.51
N SER A 204 -17.10 9.97 1.81
CA SER A 204 -18.06 10.97 2.26
C SER A 204 -18.87 10.47 3.45
N GLY A 205 -19.18 11.36 4.40
CA GLY A 205 -19.97 11.09 5.59
C GLY A 205 -19.29 11.55 6.87
N ALA A 206 -20.09 11.70 7.94
CA ALA A 206 -19.54 11.98 9.27
C ALA A 206 -18.83 10.73 9.78
N THR A 207 -17.50 10.80 9.89
CA THR A 207 -16.70 9.74 10.47
C THR A 207 -16.21 10.22 11.83
N GLN A 208 -16.62 9.52 12.88
CA GLN A 208 -16.07 9.80 14.21
C GLN A 208 -14.62 9.33 14.24
N ALA A 209 -13.70 10.23 14.53
CA ALA A 209 -12.31 9.89 14.71
C ALA A 209 -12.17 9.02 15.98
N PRO A 210 -11.45 7.88 15.92
CA PRO A 210 -11.04 7.20 17.14
C PRO A 210 -10.14 8.10 17.99
N GLU A 211 -10.16 7.90 19.29
CA GLU A 211 -9.27 8.61 20.21
C GLU A 211 -7.80 8.47 19.79
N GLY A 212 -7.06 9.58 19.78
CA GLY A 212 -5.66 9.64 19.38
C GLY A 212 -5.39 9.57 17.87
N VAL A 213 -6.44 9.66 17.03
CA VAL A 213 -6.31 9.65 15.56
C VAL A 213 -6.82 10.95 14.97
N ALA A 214 -5.96 11.68 14.25
CA ALA A 214 -6.38 12.81 13.43
C ALA A 214 -7.01 12.30 12.13
N VAL A 215 -8.09 12.93 11.65
CA VAL A 215 -8.74 12.58 10.37
C VAL A 215 -8.57 13.72 9.38
N ILE A 216 -8.13 13.36 8.18
CA ILE A 216 -8.08 14.25 7.03
C ILE A 216 -8.89 13.65 5.87
N ARG A 217 -9.42 14.50 5.01
CA ARG A 217 -10.15 14.09 3.79
C ARG A 217 -9.30 14.21 2.53
N SER A 218 -8.23 15.00 2.63
CA SER A 218 -7.30 15.27 1.54
C SER A 218 -5.90 15.49 2.09
N LEU A 219 -4.88 15.10 1.33
CA LEU A 219 -3.48 15.36 1.67
C LEU A 219 -3.15 16.87 1.75
N ASN A 220 -3.98 17.74 1.17
CA ASN A 220 -3.86 19.18 1.32
C ASN A 220 -4.11 19.70 2.75
N GLU A 221 -4.78 18.91 3.59
CA GLU A 221 -5.06 19.24 4.99
C GLU A 221 -3.90 18.85 5.94
N LEU A 222 -2.95 18.07 5.44
CA LEU A 222 -1.91 17.44 6.26
C LEU A 222 -1.07 18.41 7.10
N PRO A 223 -0.57 19.56 6.58
CA PRO A 223 0.24 20.47 7.38
C PRO A 223 -0.48 20.99 8.64
N LYS A 224 -1.80 21.16 8.58
CA LYS A 224 -2.60 21.63 9.72
C LYS A 224 -2.80 20.53 10.77
N SER A 225 -2.97 19.29 10.32
CA SER A 225 -3.20 18.15 11.22
C SER A 225 -1.93 17.72 11.99
N LEU A 226 -0.75 18.12 11.51
CA LEU A 226 0.54 17.83 12.15
C LEU A 226 1.05 18.93 13.08
N SER A 227 0.37 20.10 13.11
CA SER A 227 0.68 21.15 14.08
C SER A 227 0.43 20.66 15.50
N PRO A 228 1.19 21.07 16.51
CA PRO A 228 0.91 20.73 17.90
C PRO A 228 -0.51 21.21 18.24
N LEU A 229 -1.33 20.33 18.81
CA LEU A 229 -2.55 20.69 19.51
C LEU A 229 -2.21 21.46 20.77
#